data_62224ab651e7a67a7f3d3daed2391bab
#
_entry.id   62224ab651e7a67a7f3d3daed2391bab
#
_cell.length_a   1.000
_cell.length_b   1.000
_cell.length_c   1.000
_cell.angle_alpha   90.00
_cell.angle_beta   90.00
_cell.angle_gamma   90.00
#
_symmetry.space_group_name_H-M   'P 1'
#
loop_
_entity.id
_entity.type
_entity.pdbx_description
1 polymer ?
#
loop_
_entity_poly.entity_id
_entity_poly.type
_entity_poly.pdbx_seq_one_letter_code
_entity_poly.pdbx_strand_id
1 'polypeptide(L)'
;MTVKRKVYVAVSWLLVVICMGIIFFLSAQTGEESSELSHSFVLAFLEKLGITINEAFLRNCAHCLEFMGLSVLMFNGVYATGELKITPVIAFFGTVAYAVTDEIHQIFVPERAFQLSDILVDSTGALIGVTASLIILKIILTIKERGKKNGSIKTI
;
A
#
# COMPACT_ATOMS: atom_id res chain seq x y z
N MET A 1 -11.76 5.38 25.26
CA MET A 1 -11.84 5.64 23.80
C MET A 1 -13.24 6.10 23.45
N THR A 2 -13.38 7.26 22.78
CA THR A 2 -14.70 7.75 22.32
C THR A 2 -15.27 6.85 21.24
N VAL A 3 -16.61 6.81 21.08
CA VAL A 3 -17.28 6.01 20.03
C VAL A 3 -16.72 6.37 18.64
N LYS A 4 -16.53 7.67 18.35
CA LYS A 4 -15.94 8.13 17.08
C LYS A 4 -14.56 7.52 16.81
N ARG A 5 -13.70 7.40 17.83
CA ARG A 5 -12.37 6.77 17.67
C ARG A 5 -12.47 5.27 17.44
N LYS A 6 -13.38 4.58 18.11
CA LYS A 6 -13.60 3.13 17.87
C LYS A 6 -14.03 2.87 16.42
N VAL A 7 -14.96 3.68 15.92
CA VAL A 7 -15.41 3.58 14.51
C VAL A 7 -14.26 3.85 13.54
N TYR A 8 -13.47 4.90 13.78
CA TYR A 8 -12.31 5.20 12.94
C TYR A 8 -11.30 4.05 12.88
N VAL A 9 -10.98 3.45 14.04
CA VAL A 9 -10.08 2.27 14.11
C VAL A 9 -10.67 1.09 13.33
N ALA A 10 -11.95 0.78 13.55
CA ALA A 10 -12.61 -0.33 12.87
C ALA A 10 -12.63 -0.15 11.34
N VAL A 11 -12.95 1.05 10.85
CA VAL A 11 -12.94 1.36 9.41
C VAL A 11 -11.52 1.28 8.84
N SER A 12 -10.51 1.78 9.57
CA SER A 12 -9.12 1.70 9.10
C SER A 12 -8.65 0.26 8.91
N TRP A 13 -8.93 -0.62 9.86
CA TRP A 13 -8.59 -2.03 9.73
C TRP A 13 -9.45 -2.78 8.70
N LEU A 14 -10.72 -2.41 8.55
CA LEU A 14 -11.57 -2.94 7.48
C LEU A 14 -10.98 -2.63 6.10
N LEU A 15 -10.49 -1.41 5.88
CA LEU A 15 -9.83 -1.03 4.63
C LEU A 15 -8.55 -1.84 4.37
N VAL A 16 -7.77 -2.14 5.41
CA VAL A 16 -6.61 -3.04 5.30
C VAL A 16 -7.05 -4.42 4.81
N VAL A 17 -8.06 -5.01 5.44
CA VAL A 17 -8.57 -6.35 5.07
C VAL A 17 -9.13 -6.37 3.65
N ILE A 18 -9.87 -5.33 3.25
CA ILE A 18 -10.38 -5.20 1.88
C ILE A 18 -9.23 -5.11 0.88
N CYS A 19 -8.21 -4.30 1.16
CA CYS A 19 -7.04 -4.18 0.29
C CYS A 19 -6.29 -5.51 0.16
N MET A 20 -6.06 -6.22 1.26
CA MET A 20 -5.48 -7.57 1.24
C MET A 20 -6.33 -8.53 0.40
N GLY A 21 -7.66 -8.49 0.53
CA GLY A 21 -8.56 -9.30 -0.29
C GLY A 21 -8.48 -8.98 -1.78
N ILE A 22 -8.34 -7.70 -2.15
CA ILE A 22 -8.16 -7.28 -3.54
C ILE A 22 -6.83 -7.79 -4.09
N ILE A 23 -5.72 -7.62 -3.37
CA ILE A 23 -4.41 -8.13 -3.77
C ILE A 23 -4.47 -9.64 -3.96
N PHE A 24 -5.04 -10.37 -2.99
CA PHE A 24 -5.20 -11.83 -3.08
C PHE A 24 -5.99 -12.25 -4.33
N PHE A 25 -7.08 -11.55 -4.64
CA PHE A 25 -7.89 -11.84 -5.83
C PHE A 25 -7.13 -11.56 -7.13
N LEU A 26 -6.38 -10.46 -7.21
CA LEU A 26 -5.56 -10.12 -8.38
C LEU A 26 -4.40 -11.09 -8.54
N SER A 27 -3.78 -11.50 -7.43
CA SER A 27 -2.68 -12.46 -7.40
C SER A 27 -3.12 -13.90 -7.74
N ALA A 28 -4.41 -14.23 -7.53
CA ALA A 28 -4.99 -15.52 -7.90
C ALA A 28 -5.23 -15.70 -9.41
N GLN A 29 -5.09 -14.64 -10.21
CA GLN A 29 -5.24 -14.72 -11.66
C GLN A 29 -4.06 -15.44 -12.30
N THR A 30 -4.34 -16.29 -13.29
CA THR A 30 -3.30 -16.96 -14.09
C THR A 30 -2.39 -15.96 -14.79
N GLY A 31 -1.21 -16.40 -15.24
CA GLY A 31 -0.28 -15.57 -15.99
C GLY A 31 -0.94 -14.96 -17.24
N GLU A 32 -1.73 -15.75 -17.99
CA GLU A 32 -2.48 -15.29 -19.16
C GLU A 32 -3.54 -14.25 -18.82
N GLU A 33 -4.41 -14.50 -17.83
CA GLU A 33 -5.47 -13.56 -17.42
C GLU A 33 -4.91 -12.23 -16.93
N SER A 34 -3.81 -12.26 -16.19
CA SER A 34 -3.12 -11.07 -15.71
C SER A 34 -2.50 -10.26 -16.86
N SER A 35 -1.96 -10.94 -17.87
CA SER A 35 -1.44 -10.32 -19.10
C SER A 35 -2.54 -9.69 -19.92
N GLU A 36 -3.68 -10.34 -20.10
CA GLU A 36 -4.82 -9.79 -20.85
C GLU A 36 -5.39 -8.52 -20.22
N LEU A 37 -5.52 -8.48 -18.89
CA LEU A 37 -5.97 -7.29 -18.18
C LEU A 37 -4.98 -6.12 -18.31
N SER A 38 -3.69 -6.39 -18.23
CA SER A 38 -2.63 -5.38 -18.41
C SER A 38 -2.52 -4.92 -19.86
N HIS A 39 -2.68 -5.85 -20.83
CA HIS A 39 -2.60 -5.58 -22.26
C HIS A 39 -3.77 -4.72 -22.76
N SER A 40 -4.99 -4.97 -22.24
CA SER A 40 -6.20 -4.37 -22.82
C SER A 40 -6.31 -2.86 -22.64
N PHE A 41 -5.87 -2.29 -21.54
CA PHE A 41 -6.10 -0.87 -21.25
C PHE A 41 -4.81 -0.04 -21.16
N VAL A 42 -3.83 -0.51 -20.40
CA VAL A 42 -2.64 0.30 -20.07
C VAL A 42 -1.64 0.27 -21.22
N LEU A 43 -1.33 -0.91 -21.75
CA LEU A 43 -0.37 -1.04 -22.87
C LEU A 43 -0.89 -0.41 -24.15
N ALA A 44 -2.18 -0.62 -24.49
CA ALA A 44 -2.79 0.02 -25.66
C ALA A 44 -2.80 1.56 -25.56
N PHE A 45 -2.94 2.12 -24.35
CA PHE A 45 -2.84 3.55 -24.13
C PHE A 45 -1.39 4.05 -24.27
N LEU A 46 -0.42 3.30 -23.72
CA LEU A 46 1.01 3.64 -23.81
C LEU A 46 1.56 3.52 -25.22
N GLU A 47 1.13 2.51 -25.99
CA GLU A 47 1.46 2.38 -27.42
C GLU A 47 0.97 3.56 -28.25
N LYS A 48 -0.24 4.08 -27.95
CA LYS A 48 -0.74 5.31 -28.59
C LYS A 48 0.11 6.54 -28.30
N LEU A 49 0.84 6.53 -27.17
CA LEU A 49 1.79 7.58 -26.79
C LEU A 49 3.22 7.31 -27.32
N GLY A 50 3.41 6.23 -28.09
CA GLY A 50 4.73 5.81 -28.61
C GLY A 50 5.66 5.23 -27.54
N ILE A 51 5.11 4.78 -26.41
CA ILE A 51 5.88 4.23 -25.29
C ILE A 51 5.69 2.69 -25.30
N THR A 52 6.75 1.96 -25.62
CA THR A 52 6.79 0.49 -25.51
C THR A 52 7.35 0.11 -24.14
N ILE A 53 6.54 -0.57 -23.33
CA ILE A 53 6.92 -1.07 -21.99
C ILE A 53 6.84 -2.60 -21.99
N ASN A 54 7.82 -3.24 -21.35
CA ASN A 54 7.81 -4.68 -21.14
C ASN A 54 6.70 -5.05 -20.11
N GLU A 55 5.92 -6.09 -20.42
CA GLU A 55 4.84 -6.60 -19.57
C GLU A 55 5.32 -6.94 -18.15
N ALA A 56 6.51 -7.57 -18.01
CA ALA A 56 7.09 -7.86 -16.71
C ALA A 56 7.37 -6.60 -15.89
N PHE A 57 7.80 -5.51 -16.53
CA PHE A 57 8.00 -4.24 -15.86
C PHE A 57 6.68 -3.63 -15.39
N LEU A 58 5.64 -3.68 -16.23
CA LEU A 58 4.31 -3.19 -15.86
C LEU A 58 3.74 -3.96 -14.67
N ARG A 59 3.86 -5.29 -14.67
CA ARG A 59 3.47 -6.15 -13.54
C ARG A 59 4.21 -5.76 -12.25
N ASN A 60 5.52 -5.58 -12.32
CA ASN A 60 6.31 -5.17 -11.17
C ASN A 60 5.89 -3.79 -10.63
N CYS A 61 5.53 -2.85 -11.52
CA CYS A 61 4.97 -1.56 -11.12
C CYS A 61 3.62 -1.70 -10.43
N ALA A 62 2.74 -2.57 -10.92
CA ALA A 62 1.44 -2.85 -10.31
C ALA A 62 1.63 -3.43 -8.90
N HIS A 63 2.44 -4.46 -8.72
CA HIS A 63 2.78 -5.04 -7.42
C HIS A 63 3.34 -3.98 -6.45
N CYS A 64 4.32 -3.20 -6.90
CA CYS A 64 4.87 -2.11 -6.10
C CYS A 64 3.79 -1.12 -5.62
N LEU A 65 2.85 -0.75 -6.49
CA LEU A 65 1.75 0.17 -6.15
C LEU A 65 0.73 -0.46 -5.20
N GLU A 66 0.39 -1.73 -5.39
CA GLU A 66 -0.52 -2.47 -4.51
C GLU A 66 0.02 -2.55 -3.08
N PHE A 67 1.28 -2.95 -2.92
CA PHE A 67 1.91 -3.05 -1.61
C PHE A 67 2.27 -1.68 -1.01
N MET A 68 2.51 -0.65 -1.82
CA MET A 68 2.57 0.73 -1.37
C MET A 68 1.22 1.17 -0.77
N GLY A 69 0.11 0.91 -1.47
CA GLY A 69 -1.24 1.21 -0.97
C GLY A 69 -1.57 0.47 0.32
N LEU A 70 -1.26 -0.84 0.38
CA LEU A 70 -1.46 -1.66 1.58
C LEU A 70 -0.67 -1.11 2.78
N SER A 71 0.59 -0.71 2.57
CA SER A 71 1.43 -0.19 3.65
C SER A 71 0.94 1.16 4.19
N VAL A 72 0.39 2.02 3.34
CA VAL A 72 -0.27 3.28 3.76
C VAL A 72 -1.50 2.99 4.62
N LEU A 73 -2.34 2.04 4.20
CA LEU A 73 -3.52 1.62 4.98
C LEU A 73 -3.12 0.97 6.31
N MET A 74 -2.11 0.11 6.30
CA MET A 74 -1.57 -0.54 7.49
C MET A 74 -1.01 0.50 8.47
N PHE A 75 -0.24 1.48 7.97
CA PHE A 75 0.26 2.60 8.77
C PHE A 75 -0.90 3.36 9.43
N ASN A 76 -1.95 3.70 8.66
CA ASN A 76 -3.11 4.39 9.19
C ASN A 76 -3.86 3.55 10.24
N GLY A 77 -4.03 2.25 10.03
CA GLY A 77 -4.68 1.34 10.97
C GLY A 77 -3.95 1.26 12.30
N VAL A 78 -2.63 1.07 12.27
CA VAL A 78 -1.78 1.01 13.47
C VAL A 78 -1.78 2.36 14.19
N TYR A 79 -1.62 3.47 13.46
CA TYR A 79 -1.66 4.83 14.00
C TYR A 79 -3.00 5.14 14.70
N ALA A 80 -4.11 4.76 14.09
CA ALA A 80 -5.46 4.92 14.65
C ALA A 80 -5.61 4.18 15.99
N THR A 81 -4.97 3.03 16.13
CA THR A 81 -4.97 2.23 17.37
C THR A 81 -4.21 2.92 18.50
N GLY A 82 -3.19 3.75 18.20
CA GLY A 82 -2.47 4.57 19.17
C GLY A 82 -0.98 4.27 19.33
N GLU A 83 -0.42 3.38 18.54
CA GLU A 83 0.98 2.96 18.59
C GLU A 83 1.88 3.82 17.69
N LEU A 84 2.19 5.05 18.13
CA LEU A 84 2.90 6.04 17.31
C LEU A 84 4.37 5.69 17.01
N LYS A 85 5.11 5.20 18.02
CA LYS A 85 6.56 5.01 17.87
C LYS A 85 6.92 3.82 17.00
N ILE A 86 6.16 2.73 17.11
CA ILE A 86 6.41 1.49 16.38
C ILE A 86 5.53 1.35 15.12
N THR A 87 4.63 2.31 14.88
CA THR A 87 3.74 2.32 13.71
C THR A 87 4.47 2.05 12.39
N PRO A 88 5.60 2.74 12.05
CA PRO A 88 6.29 2.50 10.79
C PRO A 88 6.83 1.07 10.67
N VAL A 89 7.34 0.54 11.79
CA VAL A 89 7.92 -0.81 11.85
C VAL A 89 6.83 -1.85 11.64
N ILE A 90 5.70 -1.75 12.36
CA ILE A 90 4.58 -2.68 12.22
C ILE A 90 3.97 -2.59 10.80
N ALA A 91 3.79 -1.38 10.26
CA ALA A 91 3.25 -1.20 8.92
C ALA A 91 4.16 -1.82 7.86
N PHE A 92 5.47 -1.58 7.94
CA PHE A 92 6.43 -2.15 6.99
C PHE A 92 6.48 -3.68 7.08
N PHE A 93 6.80 -4.22 8.24
CA PHE A 93 6.97 -5.68 8.39
C PHE A 93 5.65 -6.44 8.24
N GLY A 94 4.53 -5.86 8.64
CA GLY A 94 3.20 -6.44 8.41
C GLY A 94 2.88 -6.54 6.92
N THR A 95 3.22 -5.50 6.14
CA THR A 95 3.05 -5.51 4.68
C THR A 95 4.00 -6.50 4.01
N VAL A 96 5.28 -6.55 4.41
CA VAL A 96 6.25 -7.53 3.89
C VAL A 96 5.85 -8.96 4.24
N ALA A 97 5.34 -9.20 5.45
CA ALA A 97 4.84 -10.53 5.81
C ALA A 97 3.66 -10.94 4.92
N TYR A 98 2.79 -9.99 4.55
CA TYR A 98 1.71 -10.26 3.60
C TYR A 98 2.26 -10.53 2.19
N ALA A 99 3.27 -9.82 1.71
CA ALA A 99 3.94 -10.10 0.44
C ALA A 99 4.49 -11.55 0.38
N VAL A 100 5.11 -12.01 1.46
CA VAL A 100 5.57 -13.41 1.55
C VAL A 100 4.37 -14.39 1.47
N THR A 101 3.25 -14.10 2.10
CA THR A 101 2.07 -14.96 2.00
C THR A 101 1.46 -14.97 0.61
N ASP A 102 1.51 -13.85 -0.08
CA ASP A 102 1.07 -13.71 -1.48
C ASP A 102 1.93 -14.56 -2.41
N GLU A 103 3.25 -14.48 -2.29
CA GLU A 103 4.19 -15.31 -3.06
C GLU A 103 4.04 -16.81 -2.78
N ILE A 104 3.77 -17.18 -1.53
CA ILE A 104 3.45 -18.59 -1.20
C ILE A 104 2.14 -19.01 -1.88
N HIS A 105 1.13 -18.14 -1.92
CA HIS A 105 -0.13 -18.41 -2.61
C HIS A 105 0.10 -18.61 -4.12
N GLN A 106 0.97 -17.84 -4.74
CA GLN A 106 1.28 -17.95 -6.17
C GLN A 106 1.86 -19.32 -6.58
N ILE A 107 2.47 -20.07 -5.66
CA ILE A 107 2.90 -21.46 -5.94
C ILE A 107 1.72 -22.36 -6.37
N PHE A 108 0.51 -22.05 -5.91
CA PHE A 108 -0.70 -22.82 -6.19
C PHE A 108 -1.49 -22.30 -7.40
N VAL A 109 -1.05 -21.21 -8.01
CA VAL A 109 -1.68 -20.61 -9.18
C VAL A 109 -1.01 -21.14 -10.45
N PRO A 110 -1.77 -21.66 -11.44
CA PRO A 110 -1.19 -22.13 -12.71
C PRO A 110 -0.36 -21.04 -13.38
N GLU A 111 0.76 -21.43 -13.97
CA GLU A 111 1.71 -20.55 -14.69
C GLU A 111 2.40 -19.49 -13.82
N ARG A 112 2.23 -19.55 -12.49
CA ARG A 112 2.94 -18.72 -11.53
C ARG A 112 3.97 -19.55 -10.75
N ALA A 113 5.00 -18.88 -10.26
CA ALA A 113 6.02 -19.48 -9.42
C ALA A 113 6.44 -18.48 -8.33
N PHE A 114 6.87 -19.00 -7.20
CA PHE A 114 7.47 -18.18 -6.14
C PHE A 114 8.69 -17.44 -6.65
N GLN A 115 8.72 -16.14 -6.54
CA GLN A 115 9.82 -15.29 -6.98
C GLN A 115 10.28 -14.37 -5.85
N LEU A 116 11.49 -14.56 -5.38
CA LEU A 116 12.10 -13.68 -4.37
C LEU A 116 12.22 -12.23 -4.85
N SER A 117 12.35 -12.01 -6.17
CA SER A 117 12.35 -10.69 -6.80
C SER A 117 11.05 -9.92 -6.53
N ASP A 118 9.91 -10.60 -6.54
CA ASP A 118 8.61 -9.99 -6.39
C ASP A 118 8.42 -9.53 -4.93
N ILE A 119 8.89 -10.33 -3.96
CA ILE A 119 8.96 -9.88 -2.54
C ILE A 119 9.83 -8.62 -2.38
N LEU A 120 10.91 -8.47 -3.15
CA LEU A 120 11.75 -7.26 -3.10
C LEU A 120 11.03 -6.05 -3.69
N VAL A 121 10.31 -6.23 -4.80
CA VAL A 121 9.48 -5.18 -5.42
C VAL A 121 8.39 -4.73 -4.46
N ASP A 122 7.67 -5.66 -3.86
CA ASP A 122 6.60 -5.42 -2.89
C ASP A 122 7.11 -4.73 -1.63
N SER A 123 8.27 -5.19 -1.13
CA SER A 123 8.96 -4.55 0.01
C SER A 123 9.38 -3.10 -0.31
N THR A 124 9.78 -2.85 -1.56
CA THR A 124 10.09 -1.48 -2.03
C THR A 124 8.84 -0.62 -2.03
N GLY A 125 7.72 -1.13 -2.53
CA GLY A 125 6.41 -0.48 -2.44
C GLY A 125 6.02 -0.18 -1.00
N ALA A 126 6.15 -1.17 -0.11
CA ALA A 126 5.87 -1.01 1.31
C ALA A 126 6.73 0.10 1.97
N LEU A 127 8.02 0.16 1.63
CA LEU A 127 8.93 1.20 2.15
C LEU A 127 8.54 2.60 1.67
N ILE A 128 8.18 2.73 0.39
CA ILE A 128 7.72 4.01 -0.19
C ILE A 128 6.44 4.46 0.52
N GLY A 129 5.46 3.58 0.71
CA GLY A 129 4.18 3.91 1.35
C GLY A 129 4.33 4.31 2.81
N VAL A 130 5.16 3.60 3.58
CA VAL A 130 5.47 3.98 4.98
C VAL A 130 6.19 5.32 5.04
N THR A 131 7.17 5.56 4.15
CA THR A 131 7.91 6.82 4.10
C THR A 131 7.00 8.00 3.75
N ALA A 132 6.13 7.83 2.75
CA ALA A 132 5.13 8.83 2.38
C ALA A 132 4.18 9.13 3.55
N SER A 133 3.72 8.10 4.26
CA SER A 133 2.85 8.26 5.44
C SER A 133 3.53 9.03 6.57
N LEU A 134 4.81 8.79 6.82
CA LEU A 134 5.60 9.54 7.81
C LEU A 134 5.76 11.00 7.43
N ILE A 135 6.04 11.29 6.16
CA ILE A 135 6.16 12.67 5.65
C ILE A 135 4.84 13.42 5.81
N ILE A 136 3.73 12.80 5.38
CA ILE A 136 2.39 13.38 5.50
C ILE A 136 2.04 13.65 6.96
N LEU A 137 2.28 12.67 7.84
CA LEU A 137 2.03 12.83 9.28
C LEU A 137 2.84 13.99 9.86
N LYS A 138 4.13 14.10 9.54
CA LYS A 138 4.98 15.21 9.98
C LYS A 138 4.47 16.56 9.52
N ILE A 139 4.03 16.67 8.26
CA ILE A 139 3.45 17.90 7.71
C ILE A 139 2.18 18.29 8.49
N ILE A 140 1.26 17.34 8.69
CA ILE A 140 0.01 17.58 9.42
C ILE A 140 0.28 18.07 10.85
N LEU A 141 1.21 17.42 11.56
CA LEU A 141 1.57 17.81 12.93
C LEU A 141 2.19 19.22 12.97
N THR A 142 3.08 19.54 12.03
CA THR A 142 3.72 20.87 11.95
C THR A 142 2.67 21.98 11.67
N ILE A 143 1.74 21.76 10.75
CA ILE A 143 0.67 22.71 10.46
C ILE A 143 -0.20 22.94 11.69
N LYS A 144 -0.55 21.85 12.39
CA LYS A 144 -1.39 21.93 13.62
C LYS A 144 -0.70 22.72 14.75
N GLU A 145 0.62 22.54 14.92
CA GLU A 145 1.40 23.29 15.89
C GLU A 145 1.48 24.79 15.56
N ARG A 146 1.72 25.12 14.29
CA ARG A 146 1.74 26.52 13.82
C ARG A 146 0.38 27.20 14.00
N GLY A 147 -0.72 26.50 13.72
CA GLY A 147 -2.08 27.01 13.93
C GLY A 147 -2.37 27.31 15.40
N LYS A 148 -1.90 26.47 16.32
CA LYS A 148 -2.03 26.72 17.77
C LYS A 148 -1.23 27.94 18.23
N LYS A 149 -0.01 28.14 17.76
CA LYS A 149 0.83 29.29 18.09
C LYS A 149 0.20 30.61 17.62
N ASN A 150 -0.31 30.64 16.38
CA ASN A 150 -0.94 31.84 15.82
C ASN A 150 -2.29 32.17 16.48
N GLY A 151 -3.05 31.16 16.94
CA GLY A 151 -4.28 31.36 17.69
C GLY A 151 -4.04 31.95 19.08
N SER A 152 -2.95 31.58 19.75
CA SER A 152 -2.60 32.09 21.08
C SER A 152 -2.12 33.57 21.06
N ILE A 153 -1.58 34.06 19.92
CA ILE A 153 -1.10 35.44 19.76
C ILE A 153 -2.27 36.41 19.52
N LYS A 154 -3.42 35.94 19.01
CA LYS A 154 -4.60 36.78 18.75
C LYS A 154 -5.51 37.00 19.96
N THR A 155 -5.20 36.41 21.11
CA THR A 155 -6.01 36.46 22.33
C THR A 155 -5.38 37.33 23.43
N ILE A 156 -4.34 38.10 23.10
CA ILE A 156 -3.70 39.12 23.93
C ILE A 156 -4.00 40.50 23.32
#